data_0dac330bd96b5278b734899f9a0cda6f
#
_entry.id   0dac330bd96b5278b734899f9a0cda6f
#
_cell.length_a   1.000
_cell.length_b   1.000
_cell.length_c   1.000
_cell.angle_alpha   90.00
_cell.angle_beta   90.00
_cell.angle_gamma   90.00
#
_symmetry.space_group_name_H-M   'P 1'
#
loop_
_entity.id
_entity.type
_entity.pdbx_description
1 polymer ?
#
loop_
_entity_poly.entity_id
_entity_poly.type
_entity_poly.pdbx_seq_one_letter_code
_entity_poly.pdbx_strand_id
1 'polypeptide(L)'
;MINDPAEPNSPEPNSPEPNRPEPDANPSRSNVLGAADEGFVRRVAQLIRDAHHVVVLTGAGLSTESGIRDFRGPDGVWTKDPDAEKYSDIRYYAADPEIRKKAWRHRYDGTFTSAQPNTGHRALSRLATAGHLATLITQNIDGLHQAAGYPAASIVEIHGTVQRFTCLSCGNGGPIQRVIDRLDSGEDDPPCLRCGGILKSATISFGQSLNAEDLERSHRAAQRCDLFLALGTSLTVYPVAALPEIAVRSGAKLVVANGERTAYDSAADEVSHARLGPLLSAIASAVLGDADGVSHGREELSVRPGS
;
A
#
# COMPACT_ATOMS: atom_id res chain seq x y z
N MET A 1 -69.44 7.69 39.54
CA MET A 1 -68.89 8.74 38.69
C MET A 1 -67.43 8.36 38.53
N ILE A 2 -67.09 7.73 37.43
CA ILE A 2 -65.79 7.15 37.12
C ILE A 2 -65.24 8.04 36.04
N ASN A 3 -64.11 8.71 36.35
CA ASN A 3 -63.35 9.52 35.38
C ASN A 3 -62.48 8.63 34.50
N ASP A 4 -62.66 8.75 33.21
CA ASP A 4 -61.87 8.13 32.15
C ASP A 4 -60.61 8.90 31.96
N PRO A 5 -59.43 8.26 31.86
CA PRO A 5 -58.13 8.95 31.56
C PRO A 5 -57.99 9.10 30.04
N ALA A 6 -57.61 10.32 29.65
CA ALA A 6 -57.33 10.73 28.28
C ALA A 6 -56.21 9.94 27.63
N GLU A 7 -56.41 9.56 26.36
CA GLU A 7 -55.39 9.01 25.47
C GLU A 7 -54.25 10.00 25.18
N PRO A 8 -52.99 9.53 25.08
CA PRO A 8 -51.88 10.38 24.63
C PRO A 8 -51.88 10.54 23.12
N ASN A 9 -51.78 11.78 22.68
CA ASN A 9 -51.62 12.23 21.30
C ASN A 9 -50.44 11.55 20.60
N SER A 10 -50.70 11.00 19.42
CA SER A 10 -49.68 10.57 18.46
C SER A 10 -48.94 11.78 17.89
N PRO A 11 -47.64 11.74 17.73
CA PRO A 11 -46.90 12.82 17.05
C PRO A 11 -47.10 12.76 15.55
N GLU A 12 -47.33 13.93 14.95
CA GLU A 12 -47.43 14.15 13.50
C GLU A 12 -46.11 13.78 12.77
N PRO A 13 -46.19 13.25 11.53
CA PRO A 13 -45.04 13.05 10.67
C PRO A 13 -44.82 14.31 9.82
N ASN A 14 -43.70 15.00 10.00
CA ASN A 14 -42.99 15.77 8.98
C ASN A 14 -42.18 16.92 9.59
N SER A 15 -40.92 16.59 9.93
CA SER A 15 -39.85 17.57 9.88
C SER A 15 -38.87 17.11 8.82
N PRO A 16 -38.43 17.95 7.85
CA PRO A 16 -37.48 17.55 6.86
C PRO A 16 -36.13 17.29 7.55
N GLU A 17 -35.55 16.10 7.33
CA GLU A 17 -34.20 15.78 7.71
C GLU A 17 -33.23 16.80 7.09
N PRO A 18 -32.19 17.24 7.82
CA PRO A 18 -31.17 18.10 7.25
C PRO A 18 -30.40 17.31 6.18
N ASN A 19 -30.35 17.94 5.00
CA ASN A 19 -29.65 17.53 3.80
C ASN A 19 -28.26 16.94 4.14
N ARG A 20 -28.16 15.61 4.21
CA ARG A 20 -26.88 14.90 4.22
C ARG A 20 -26.25 15.12 2.85
N PRO A 21 -25.04 15.66 2.75
CA PRO A 21 -24.34 15.60 1.48
C PRO A 21 -24.17 14.12 1.12
N GLU A 22 -24.69 13.72 -0.02
CA GLU A 22 -24.41 12.41 -0.60
C GLU A 22 -22.89 12.25 -0.73
N PRO A 23 -22.34 11.07 -0.39
CA PRO A 23 -20.93 10.82 -0.66
C PRO A 23 -20.73 10.92 -2.18
N ASP A 24 -19.83 11.78 -2.61
CA ASP A 24 -19.37 11.89 -3.99
C ASP A 24 -18.82 10.54 -4.47
N ALA A 25 -19.71 9.62 -4.75
CA ALA A 25 -19.44 8.41 -5.49
C ALA A 25 -19.37 8.77 -6.98
N ASN A 26 -18.27 9.42 -7.38
CA ASN A 26 -17.93 9.51 -8.79
C ASN A 26 -16.90 8.42 -9.14
N PRO A 27 -17.34 7.23 -9.60
CA PRO A 27 -16.44 6.16 -10.05
C PRO A 27 -15.81 6.44 -11.41
N SER A 28 -16.07 7.59 -12.02
CA SER A 28 -15.58 7.97 -13.34
C SER A 28 -14.45 8.99 -13.33
N ARG A 29 -13.47 8.89 -12.43
CA ARG A 29 -12.15 9.41 -12.77
C ARG A 29 -11.53 8.40 -13.74
N SER A 30 -11.61 8.75 -15.03
CA SER A 30 -11.14 7.95 -16.17
C SER A 30 -9.75 7.33 -15.88
N ASN A 31 -9.57 6.05 -16.23
CA ASN A 31 -8.27 5.38 -16.30
C ASN A 31 -7.34 5.98 -17.38
N VAL A 32 -7.72 7.11 -17.98
CA VAL A 32 -6.99 7.79 -19.04
C VAL A 32 -6.04 8.78 -18.40
N LEU A 33 -4.75 8.59 -18.63
CA LEU A 33 -3.71 9.55 -18.23
C LEU A 33 -3.89 10.85 -19.01
N GLY A 34 -3.72 11.99 -18.33
CA GLY A 34 -3.72 13.29 -18.97
C GLY A 34 -2.43 13.55 -19.78
N ALA A 35 -2.43 14.54 -20.66
CA ALA A 35 -1.26 14.88 -21.48
C ALA A 35 0.00 15.20 -20.64
N ALA A 36 -0.15 15.78 -19.45
CA ALA A 36 0.94 16.00 -18.51
C ALA A 36 1.56 14.70 -18.01
N ASP A 37 0.72 13.71 -17.72
CA ASP A 37 1.14 12.38 -17.26
C ASP A 37 1.83 11.59 -18.37
N GLU A 38 1.39 11.73 -19.62
CA GLU A 38 2.10 11.13 -20.77
C GLU A 38 3.52 11.68 -20.92
N GLY A 39 3.70 12.98 -20.70
CA GLY A 39 5.02 13.61 -20.66
C GLY A 39 5.91 13.01 -19.56
N PHE A 40 5.37 12.91 -18.37
CA PHE A 40 6.03 12.25 -17.21
C PHE A 40 6.39 10.81 -17.52
N VAL A 41 5.46 10.01 -18.07
CA VAL A 41 5.69 8.61 -18.45
C VAL A 41 6.88 8.48 -19.40
N ARG A 42 6.94 9.30 -20.46
CA ARG A 42 8.05 9.26 -21.43
C ARG A 42 9.40 9.57 -20.78
N ARG A 43 9.47 10.62 -19.93
CA ARG A 43 10.71 11.02 -19.27
C ARG A 43 11.16 9.99 -18.24
N VAL A 44 10.25 9.47 -17.40
CA VAL A 44 10.58 8.43 -16.41
C VAL A 44 10.96 7.12 -17.09
N ALA A 45 10.27 6.72 -18.17
CA ALA A 45 10.66 5.54 -18.94
C ALA A 45 12.07 5.66 -19.53
N GLN A 46 12.44 6.87 -20.00
CA GLN A 46 13.81 7.12 -20.47
C GLN A 46 14.82 7.05 -19.33
N LEU A 47 14.52 7.66 -18.16
CA LEU A 47 15.38 7.57 -16.98
C LEU A 47 15.62 6.12 -16.55
N ILE A 48 14.58 5.26 -16.57
CA ILE A 48 14.69 3.84 -16.21
C ILE A 48 15.57 3.09 -17.23
N ARG A 49 15.43 3.37 -18.53
CA ARG A 49 16.26 2.73 -19.56
C ARG A 49 17.74 3.11 -19.48
N ASP A 50 18.00 4.37 -19.11
CA ASP A 50 19.37 4.91 -19.04
C ASP A 50 20.08 4.55 -17.73
N ALA A 51 19.32 4.23 -16.69
CA ALA A 51 19.85 3.92 -15.37
C ALA A 51 20.48 2.52 -15.32
N HIS A 52 21.57 2.41 -14.57
CA HIS A 52 22.24 1.12 -14.31
C HIS A 52 21.76 0.48 -13.01
N HIS A 53 21.29 1.28 -12.04
CA HIS A 53 20.90 0.78 -10.72
C HIS A 53 19.67 1.55 -10.19
N VAL A 54 18.49 1.06 -10.55
CA VAL A 54 17.23 1.67 -10.12
C VAL A 54 16.78 1.09 -8.78
N VAL A 55 16.51 1.97 -7.81
CA VAL A 55 15.91 1.62 -6.52
C VAL A 55 14.51 2.19 -6.43
N VAL A 56 13.58 1.37 -5.94
CA VAL A 56 12.18 1.74 -5.74
C VAL A 56 11.86 1.72 -4.25
N LEU A 57 11.28 2.80 -3.74
CA LEU A 57 10.66 2.86 -2.41
C LEU A 57 9.15 2.95 -2.58
N THR A 58 8.41 1.98 -2.00
CA THR A 58 6.94 2.00 -2.05
C THR A 58 6.31 2.21 -0.67
N GLY A 59 5.14 2.86 -0.65
CA GLY A 59 4.32 3.04 0.54
C GLY A 59 2.85 2.69 0.29
N ALA A 60 2.00 2.93 1.30
CA ALA A 60 0.60 2.49 1.34
C ALA A 60 -0.26 3.02 0.17
N GLY A 61 0.10 4.18 -0.41
CA GLY A 61 -0.58 4.73 -1.58
C GLY A 61 -0.55 3.81 -2.80
N LEU A 62 0.42 2.90 -2.92
CA LEU A 62 0.44 1.90 -3.98
C LEU A 62 -0.65 0.83 -3.80
N SER A 63 -1.02 0.51 -2.56
CA SER A 63 -1.97 -0.57 -2.23
C SER A 63 -3.43 -0.11 -2.12
N THR A 64 -3.71 1.19 -2.22
CA THR A 64 -5.08 1.72 -2.16
C THR A 64 -5.97 1.17 -3.28
N GLU A 65 -5.43 1.00 -4.47
CA GLU A 65 -6.12 0.39 -5.61
C GLU A 65 -6.31 -1.14 -5.47
N SER A 66 -5.74 -1.74 -4.43
CA SER A 66 -5.97 -3.13 -4.01
C SER A 66 -7.01 -3.26 -2.88
N GLY A 67 -7.63 -2.14 -2.47
CA GLY A 67 -8.61 -2.08 -1.39
C GLY A 67 -7.99 -1.95 0.02
N ILE A 68 -6.66 -1.84 0.16
CA ILE A 68 -6.01 -1.58 1.44
C ILE A 68 -5.93 -0.07 1.65
N ARG A 69 -6.55 0.41 2.73
CA ARG A 69 -6.50 1.84 3.07
C ARG A 69 -5.08 2.26 3.44
N ASP A 70 -4.70 3.45 3.04
CA ASP A 70 -3.50 4.08 3.57
C ASP A 70 -3.70 4.55 5.04
N PHE A 71 -2.70 5.17 5.63
CA PHE A 71 -2.76 5.57 7.04
C PHE A 71 -3.27 7.01 7.22
N ARG A 72 -2.92 7.95 6.36
CA ARG A 72 -3.07 9.39 6.55
C ARG A 72 -3.87 10.11 5.47
N GLY A 73 -4.15 9.46 4.35
CA GLY A 73 -4.98 10.03 3.28
C GLY A 73 -6.40 10.37 3.76
N PRO A 74 -7.22 10.98 2.94
CA PRO A 74 -8.59 11.38 3.30
C PRO A 74 -9.44 10.21 3.84
N ASP A 75 -9.21 9.01 3.35
CA ASP A 75 -9.87 7.77 3.79
C ASP A 75 -8.95 6.87 4.63
N GLY A 76 -7.82 7.41 5.09
CA GLY A 76 -6.80 6.69 5.83
C GLY A 76 -7.29 6.14 7.17
N VAL A 77 -6.65 5.04 7.62
CA VAL A 77 -7.04 4.33 8.84
C VAL A 77 -7.03 5.25 10.05
N TRP A 78 -5.99 6.08 10.22
CA TRP A 78 -5.88 7.01 11.36
C TRP A 78 -6.78 8.24 11.23
N THR A 79 -7.12 8.62 10.00
CA THR A 79 -8.07 9.71 9.74
C THR A 79 -9.49 9.31 10.17
N LYS A 80 -9.86 8.04 9.98
CA LYS A 80 -11.20 7.54 10.30
C LYS A 80 -11.33 6.96 11.71
N ASP A 81 -10.23 6.41 12.27
CA ASP A 81 -10.19 5.86 13.63
C ASP A 81 -8.93 6.36 14.36
N PRO A 82 -9.05 7.41 15.18
CA PRO A 82 -7.91 7.95 15.96
C PRO A 82 -7.30 6.94 16.96
N ASP A 83 -8.05 5.91 17.38
CA ASP A 83 -7.55 4.87 18.26
C ASP A 83 -6.73 3.80 17.50
N ALA A 84 -6.85 3.73 16.18
CA ALA A 84 -6.13 2.74 15.37
C ALA A 84 -4.59 2.90 15.46
N GLU A 85 -4.08 4.08 15.78
CA GLU A 85 -2.65 4.28 16.02
C GLU A 85 -2.15 3.44 17.19
N LYS A 86 -2.98 3.26 18.25
CA LYS A 86 -2.64 2.44 19.42
C LYS A 86 -2.41 0.97 19.07
N TYR A 87 -3.13 0.43 18.08
CA TYR A 87 -2.97 -0.96 17.62
C TYR A 87 -1.63 -1.18 16.90
N SER A 88 -1.03 -0.10 16.44
CA SER A 88 0.25 -0.10 15.75
C SER A 88 1.44 0.32 16.62
N ASP A 89 1.22 0.65 17.91
CA ASP A 89 2.28 1.02 18.87
C ASP A 89 2.59 -0.16 19.80
N ILE A 90 3.88 -0.52 19.86
CA ILE A 90 4.33 -1.68 20.64
C ILE A 90 4.06 -1.56 22.14
N ARG A 91 4.06 -0.34 22.68
CA ARG A 91 3.86 -0.09 24.12
C ARG A 91 2.45 -0.49 24.54
N TYR A 92 1.44 -0.06 23.76
CA TYR A 92 0.04 -0.42 24.01
C TYR A 92 -0.21 -1.90 23.70
N TYR A 93 0.34 -2.40 22.59
CA TYR A 93 0.19 -3.81 22.21
C TYR A 93 0.74 -4.76 23.28
N ALA A 94 1.92 -4.47 23.83
CA ALA A 94 2.55 -5.32 24.84
C ALA A 94 1.84 -5.24 26.21
N ALA A 95 1.33 -4.05 26.59
CA ALA A 95 0.77 -3.82 27.92
C ALA A 95 -0.69 -4.29 28.06
N ASP A 96 -1.51 -4.20 26.99
CA ASP A 96 -2.95 -4.36 27.09
C ASP A 96 -3.47 -5.53 26.21
N PRO A 97 -4.01 -6.62 26.85
CA PRO A 97 -4.63 -7.72 26.11
C PRO A 97 -5.81 -7.30 25.21
N GLU A 98 -6.60 -6.32 25.62
CA GLU A 98 -7.75 -5.87 24.80
C GLU A 98 -7.29 -5.13 23.55
N ILE A 99 -6.19 -4.39 23.62
CA ILE A 99 -5.54 -3.80 22.44
C ILE A 99 -5.04 -4.91 21.50
N ARG A 100 -4.43 -5.99 22.03
CA ARG A 100 -3.97 -7.13 21.21
C ARG A 100 -5.12 -7.83 20.50
N LYS A 101 -6.22 -8.11 21.21
CA LYS A 101 -7.42 -8.72 20.62
C LYS A 101 -8.00 -7.86 19.50
N LYS A 102 -8.08 -6.54 19.70
CA LYS A 102 -8.54 -5.60 18.67
C LYS A 102 -7.57 -5.56 17.49
N ALA A 103 -6.24 -5.55 17.74
CA ALA A 103 -5.23 -5.56 16.71
C ALA A 103 -5.29 -6.84 15.85
N TRP A 104 -5.51 -8.01 16.47
CA TRP A 104 -5.71 -9.27 15.74
C TRP A 104 -6.94 -9.21 14.86
N ARG A 105 -8.10 -8.80 15.38
CA ARG A 105 -9.36 -8.68 14.62
C ARG A 105 -9.21 -7.71 13.45
N HIS A 106 -8.69 -6.51 13.70
CA HIS A 106 -8.50 -5.49 12.66
C HIS A 106 -7.54 -5.95 11.55
N ARG A 107 -6.50 -6.69 11.90
CA ARG A 107 -5.49 -7.13 10.93
C ARG A 107 -5.91 -8.33 10.09
N TYR A 108 -6.80 -9.16 10.63
CA TYR A 108 -7.28 -10.38 9.98
C TYR A 108 -8.80 -10.38 9.77
N ASP A 109 -9.39 -9.20 9.60
CA ASP A 109 -10.80 -8.99 9.22
C ASP A 109 -11.13 -9.34 7.76
N GLY A 110 -10.17 -9.86 7.03
CA GLY A 110 -10.28 -10.19 5.61
C GLY A 110 -9.61 -9.19 4.67
N THR A 111 -9.34 -7.95 5.10
CA THR A 111 -8.78 -6.91 4.24
C THR A 111 -7.45 -7.33 3.61
N PHE A 112 -6.49 -7.77 4.43
CA PHE A 112 -5.17 -8.20 3.92
C PHE A 112 -5.21 -9.56 3.21
N THR A 113 -6.12 -10.46 3.62
CA THR A 113 -6.22 -11.81 3.05
C THR A 113 -6.94 -11.84 1.71
N SER A 114 -7.85 -10.91 1.45
CA SER A 114 -8.61 -10.81 0.20
C SER A 114 -7.95 -9.89 -0.84
N ALA A 115 -7.03 -9.01 -0.41
CA ALA A 115 -6.38 -8.06 -1.30
C ALA A 115 -5.58 -8.76 -2.39
N GLN A 116 -5.69 -8.25 -3.61
CA GLN A 116 -4.96 -8.75 -4.78
C GLN A 116 -4.01 -7.67 -5.31
N PRO A 117 -2.85 -8.07 -5.87
CA PRO A 117 -1.97 -7.14 -6.54
C PRO A 117 -2.72 -6.34 -7.60
N ASN A 118 -2.60 -5.03 -7.61
CA ASN A 118 -3.16 -4.16 -8.65
C ASN A 118 -2.20 -4.02 -9.84
N THR A 119 -2.58 -3.21 -10.84
CA THR A 119 -1.78 -3.01 -12.06
C THR A 119 -0.41 -2.39 -11.77
N GLY A 120 -0.28 -1.53 -10.73
CA GLY A 120 0.99 -0.95 -10.30
C GLY A 120 1.96 -2.00 -9.75
N HIS A 121 1.51 -2.91 -8.90
CA HIS A 121 2.34 -4.02 -8.40
C HIS A 121 2.83 -4.91 -9.56
N ARG A 122 1.93 -5.25 -10.50
CA ARG A 122 2.28 -6.05 -11.68
C ARG A 122 3.26 -5.33 -12.60
N ALA A 123 3.10 -4.03 -12.80
CA ALA A 123 4.02 -3.21 -13.59
C ALA A 123 5.45 -3.23 -13.01
N LEU A 124 5.58 -3.02 -11.69
CA LEU A 124 6.88 -3.09 -11.01
C LEU A 124 7.50 -4.49 -11.09
N SER A 125 6.68 -5.55 -10.95
CA SER A 125 7.15 -6.94 -11.11
C SER A 125 7.67 -7.21 -12.53
N ARG A 126 6.98 -6.73 -13.58
CA ARG A 126 7.43 -6.85 -14.97
C ARG A 126 8.77 -6.15 -15.22
N LEU A 127 8.91 -4.91 -14.73
CA LEU A 127 10.17 -4.15 -14.84
C LEU A 127 11.33 -4.85 -14.12
N ALA A 128 11.09 -5.39 -12.92
CA ALA A 128 12.09 -6.11 -12.15
C ALA A 128 12.50 -7.42 -12.83
N THR A 129 11.54 -8.20 -13.35
CA THR A 129 11.80 -9.44 -14.07
C THR A 129 12.59 -9.19 -15.36
N ALA A 130 12.37 -8.05 -16.01
CA ALA A 130 13.14 -7.62 -17.18
C ALA A 130 14.51 -7.03 -16.83
N GLY A 131 14.90 -6.95 -15.54
CA GLY A 131 16.20 -6.49 -15.10
C GLY A 131 16.37 -4.97 -14.96
N HIS A 132 15.27 -4.20 -15.08
CA HIS A 132 15.32 -2.73 -14.96
C HIS A 132 15.32 -2.22 -13.51
N LEU A 133 14.88 -3.03 -12.54
CA LEU A 133 14.82 -2.63 -11.13
C LEU A 133 15.77 -3.52 -10.31
N ALA A 134 16.69 -2.91 -9.57
CA ALA A 134 17.70 -3.62 -8.79
C ALA A 134 17.21 -3.97 -7.38
N THR A 135 16.54 -3.03 -6.70
CA THR A 135 16.05 -3.22 -5.33
C THR A 135 14.71 -2.53 -5.16
N LEU A 136 13.78 -3.23 -4.53
CA LEU A 136 12.53 -2.67 -4.05
C LEU A 136 12.56 -2.64 -2.52
N ILE A 137 12.41 -1.45 -1.95
CA ILE A 137 12.23 -1.23 -0.51
C ILE A 137 10.75 -0.92 -0.30
N THR A 138 10.05 -1.74 0.47
CA THR A 138 8.63 -1.48 0.73
C THR A 138 8.37 -1.18 2.18
N GLN A 139 7.60 -0.12 2.43
CA GLN A 139 7.02 0.18 3.73
C GLN A 139 5.75 -0.63 4.00
N ASN A 140 5.18 -1.23 2.93
CA ASN A 140 3.98 -2.03 3.02
C ASN A 140 4.27 -3.38 3.64
N ILE A 141 3.29 -3.88 4.38
CA ILE A 141 3.35 -5.14 5.11
C ILE A 141 2.47 -6.23 4.48
N ASP A 142 1.84 -5.92 3.34
CA ASP A 142 0.74 -6.68 2.73
C ASP A 142 1.16 -7.91 1.92
N GLY A 143 2.43 -7.98 1.50
CA GLY A 143 2.95 -9.06 0.66
C GLY A 143 2.51 -8.99 -0.81
N LEU A 144 1.91 -7.89 -1.26
CA LEU A 144 1.37 -7.79 -2.62
C LEU A 144 2.45 -7.73 -3.71
N HIS A 145 3.65 -7.25 -3.40
CA HIS A 145 4.77 -7.31 -4.33
C HIS A 145 5.16 -8.77 -4.63
N GLN A 146 5.27 -9.60 -3.59
CA GLN A 146 5.56 -11.03 -3.73
C GLN A 146 4.43 -11.74 -4.48
N ALA A 147 3.17 -11.44 -4.14
CA ALA A 147 2.00 -11.99 -4.82
C ALA A 147 1.90 -11.57 -6.29
N ALA A 148 2.47 -10.40 -6.67
CA ALA A 148 2.60 -9.97 -8.06
C ALA A 148 3.73 -10.66 -8.83
N GLY A 149 4.53 -11.50 -8.17
CA GLY A 149 5.67 -12.18 -8.77
C GLY A 149 6.97 -11.35 -8.79
N TYR A 150 7.09 -10.30 -7.97
CA TYR A 150 8.35 -9.55 -7.85
C TYR A 150 9.44 -10.48 -7.28
N PRO A 151 10.69 -10.45 -7.81
CA PRO A 151 11.77 -11.31 -7.33
C PRO A 151 12.05 -11.10 -5.83
N ALA A 152 11.78 -12.11 -5.02
CA ALA A 152 11.82 -12.01 -3.55
C ALA A 152 13.19 -11.58 -2.99
N ALA A 153 14.30 -11.99 -3.62
CA ALA A 153 15.66 -11.61 -3.22
C ALA A 153 15.93 -10.10 -3.37
N SER A 154 15.19 -9.41 -4.24
CA SER A 154 15.32 -7.99 -4.51
C SER A 154 14.38 -7.13 -3.66
N ILE A 155 13.55 -7.73 -2.77
CA ILE A 155 12.65 -7.01 -1.88
C ILE A 155 13.30 -6.81 -0.50
N VAL A 156 13.11 -5.62 0.07
CA VAL A 156 13.34 -5.31 1.47
C VAL A 156 12.01 -4.90 2.09
N GLU A 157 11.43 -5.74 2.95
CA GLU A 157 10.21 -5.42 3.72
C GLU A 157 10.61 -4.64 4.98
N ILE A 158 10.91 -3.35 4.83
CA ILE A 158 11.54 -2.52 5.87
C ILE A 158 10.68 -2.40 7.14
N HIS A 159 9.36 -2.55 7.04
CA HIS A 159 8.43 -2.57 8.16
C HIS A 159 7.90 -3.98 8.47
N GLY A 160 8.56 -5.03 7.96
CA GLY A 160 8.15 -6.42 8.15
C GLY A 160 6.92 -6.81 7.37
N THR A 161 6.24 -7.88 7.81
CA THR A 161 5.15 -8.49 7.03
C THR A 161 4.01 -9.03 7.89
N VAL A 162 2.77 -8.98 7.39
CA VAL A 162 1.61 -9.64 8.00
C VAL A 162 1.56 -11.14 7.71
N GLN A 163 2.36 -11.63 6.77
CA GLN A 163 2.37 -13.05 6.36
C GLN A 163 3.03 -13.98 7.38
N ARG A 164 3.65 -13.42 8.39
CA ARG A 164 4.36 -14.16 9.44
C ARG A 164 3.99 -13.62 10.83
N PHE A 165 4.16 -14.48 11.83
CA PHE A 165 4.10 -14.06 13.23
C PHE A 165 5.49 -14.11 13.89
N THR A 166 5.62 -13.41 15.01
CA THR A 166 6.78 -13.49 15.90
C THR A 166 6.32 -13.43 17.36
N CYS A 167 7.09 -14.06 18.24
CA CYS A 167 6.91 -13.95 19.69
C CYS A 167 7.82 -12.85 20.23
N LEU A 168 7.25 -11.91 20.97
CA LEU A 168 8.01 -10.80 21.56
C LEU A 168 9.02 -11.24 22.64
N SER A 169 8.79 -12.42 23.26
CA SER A 169 9.64 -12.89 24.38
C SER A 169 10.78 -13.80 23.89
N CYS A 170 10.55 -14.72 22.96
CA CYS A 170 11.54 -15.73 22.58
C CYS A 170 11.90 -15.73 21.09
N GLY A 171 11.37 -14.79 20.31
CA GLY A 171 11.63 -14.71 18.87
C GLY A 171 11.08 -15.85 18.02
N ASN A 172 10.35 -16.81 18.62
CA ASN A 172 9.72 -17.89 17.86
C ASN A 172 8.78 -17.30 16.80
N GLY A 173 8.89 -17.74 15.56
CA GLY A 173 8.10 -17.21 14.45
C GLY A 173 7.71 -18.29 13.45
N GLY A 174 6.86 -17.92 12.51
CA GLY A 174 6.40 -18.84 11.47
C GLY A 174 5.35 -18.19 10.55
N PRO A 175 4.74 -18.99 9.66
CA PRO A 175 3.61 -18.53 8.84
C PRO A 175 2.45 -18.07 9.72
N ILE A 176 1.84 -16.96 9.35
CA ILE A 176 0.73 -16.36 10.13
C ILE A 176 -0.48 -17.29 10.22
N GLN A 177 -0.68 -18.17 9.23
CA GLN A 177 -1.81 -19.09 9.21
C GLN A 177 -1.93 -19.90 10.50
N ARG A 178 -0.81 -20.27 11.13
CA ARG A 178 -0.81 -20.99 12.41
C ARG A 178 -1.48 -20.20 13.56
N VAL A 179 -1.46 -18.89 13.48
CA VAL A 179 -2.12 -18.03 14.47
C VAL A 179 -3.56 -17.78 14.06
N ILE A 180 -3.83 -17.58 12.77
CA ILE A 180 -5.19 -17.42 12.23
C ILE A 180 -6.05 -18.64 12.58
N ASP A 181 -5.55 -19.86 12.37
CA ASP A 181 -6.27 -21.11 12.70
C ASP A 181 -6.69 -21.17 14.19
N ARG A 182 -5.87 -20.59 15.07
CA ARG A 182 -6.17 -20.49 16.52
C ARG A 182 -7.22 -19.42 16.81
N LEU A 183 -7.12 -18.26 16.16
CA LEU A 183 -8.13 -17.19 16.26
C LEU A 183 -9.50 -17.70 15.78
N ASP A 184 -9.53 -18.43 14.66
CA ASP A 184 -10.75 -19.01 14.09
C ASP A 184 -11.32 -20.12 14.99
N SER A 185 -10.49 -20.80 15.79
CA SER A 185 -10.92 -21.75 16.79
C SER A 185 -11.42 -21.13 18.10
N GLY A 186 -11.41 -19.80 18.20
CA GLY A 186 -11.96 -19.03 19.33
C GLY A 186 -10.94 -18.53 20.34
N GLU A 187 -9.64 -18.61 20.07
CA GLU A 187 -8.61 -17.96 20.89
C GLU A 187 -8.52 -16.47 20.53
N ASP A 188 -8.85 -15.58 21.44
CA ASP A 188 -8.84 -14.12 21.16
C ASP A 188 -7.43 -13.50 21.18
N ASP A 189 -6.52 -14.01 22.02
CA ASP A 189 -5.15 -13.52 22.21
C ASP A 189 -4.21 -14.73 22.38
N PRO A 190 -3.94 -15.48 21.30
CA PRO A 190 -3.22 -16.75 21.36
C PRO A 190 -1.78 -16.56 21.88
N PRO A 191 -1.37 -17.22 22.98
CA PRO A 191 0.00 -17.16 23.49
C PRO A 191 0.97 -17.97 22.65
N CYS A 192 2.25 -17.68 22.76
CA CYS A 192 3.31 -18.46 22.13
C CYS A 192 3.34 -19.89 22.68
N LEU A 193 3.20 -20.88 21.80
CA LEU A 193 3.22 -22.30 22.20
C LEU A 193 4.58 -22.75 22.77
N ARG A 194 5.66 -22.00 22.51
CA ARG A 194 7.01 -22.32 23.00
C ARG A 194 7.27 -21.80 24.41
N CYS A 195 6.79 -20.60 24.74
CA CYS A 195 7.17 -19.90 25.99
C CYS A 195 6.02 -19.21 26.71
N GLY A 196 4.79 -19.27 26.21
CA GLY A 196 3.63 -18.55 26.75
C GLY A 196 3.63 -17.02 26.51
N GLY A 197 4.66 -16.50 25.84
CA GLY A 197 4.80 -15.05 25.58
C GLY A 197 3.84 -14.52 24.53
N ILE A 198 3.84 -13.21 24.36
CA ILE A 198 2.95 -12.48 23.44
C ILE A 198 3.33 -12.76 21.99
N LEU A 199 2.36 -13.20 21.18
CA LEU A 199 2.49 -13.28 19.72
C LEU A 199 2.05 -11.98 19.05
N LYS A 200 2.68 -11.67 17.92
CA LYS A 200 2.39 -10.51 17.08
C LYS A 200 2.64 -10.87 15.62
N SER A 201 1.94 -10.22 14.66
CA SER A 201 2.39 -10.27 13.27
C SER A 201 3.84 -9.75 13.18
N ALA A 202 4.64 -10.31 12.29
CA ALA A 202 6.06 -9.95 12.15
C ALA A 202 6.25 -8.58 11.46
N THR A 203 5.40 -7.61 11.81
CA THR A 203 5.48 -6.21 11.37
C THR A 203 6.26 -5.38 12.37
N ILE A 204 6.84 -4.27 11.97
CA ILE A 204 7.45 -3.31 12.90
C ILE A 204 6.39 -2.31 13.35
N SER A 205 6.13 -2.27 14.64
CA SER A 205 5.21 -1.30 15.26
C SER A 205 5.94 0.00 15.60
N PHE A 206 5.21 1.09 15.76
CA PHE A 206 5.78 2.32 16.33
C PHE A 206 6.41 2.02 17.69
N GLY A 207 7.56 2.62 17.94
CA GLY A 207 8.37 2.35 19.14
C GLY A 207 9.24 1.09 19.06
N GLN A 208 9.19 0.32 17.96
CA GLN A 208 10.15 -0.75 17.69
C GLN A 208 11.26 -0.28 16.74
N SER A 209 12.47 -0.80 16.95
CA SER A 209 13.56 -0.61 16.00
C SER A 209 13.32 -1.41 14.72
N LEU A 210 13.69 -0.82 13.58
CA LEU A 210 13.77 -1.55 12.31
C LEU A 210 14.81 -2.66 12.41
N ASN A 211 14.68 -3.67 11.54
CA ASN A 211 15.72 -4.67 11.38
C ASN A 211 17.01 -3.98 10.87
N ALA A 212 18.12 -4.17 11.59
CA ALA A 212 19.36 -3.47 11.27
C ALA A 212 19.94 -3.88 9.90
N GLU A 213 19.80 -5.15 9.52
CA GLU A 213 20.26 -5.65 8.22
C GLU A 213 19.43 -5.06 7.07
N ASP A 214 18.09 -5.00 7.23
CA ASP A 214 17.20 -4.43 6.21
C ASP A 214 17.41 -2.93 6.06
N LEU A 215 17.66 -2.20 7.18
CA LEU A 215 17.98 -0.78 7.14
C LEU A 215 19.33 -0.54 6.43
N GLU A 216 20.33 -1.33 6.75
CA GLU A 216 21.66 -1.25 6.11
C GLU A 216 21.60 -1.61 4.62
N ARG A 217 20.82 -2.63 4.22
CA ARG A 217 20.55 -2.96 2.82
C ARG A 217 19.90 -1.79 2.09
N SER A 218 18.91 -1.16 2.72
CA SER A 218 18.20 0.00 2.17
C SER A 218 19.12 1.21 1.99
N HIS A 219 19.97 1.51 2.97
CA HIS A 219 20.95 2.59 2.89
C HIS A 219 21.96 2.34 1.78
N ARG A 220 22.54 1.13 1.70
CA ARG A 220 23.49 0.77 0.63
C ARG A 220 22.85 0.84 -0.76
N ALA A 221 21.58 0.42 -0.88
CA ALA A 221 20.85 0.53 -2.14
C ALA A 221 20.66 2.00 -2.55
N ALA A 222 20.22 2.86 -1.62
CA ALA A 222 20.07 4.29 -1.88
C ALA A 222 21.40 5.00 -2.22
N GLN A 223 22.51 4.61 -1.59
CA GLN A 223 23.83 5.18 -1.87
C GLN A 223 24.41 4.77 -3.23
N ARG A 224 23.98 3.65 -3.78
CA ARG A 224 24.52 3.08 -5.02
C ARG A 224 23.67 3.27 -6.24
N CYS A 225 22.42 3.70 -6.06
CA CYS A 225 21.54 3.91 -7.20
C CYS A 225 21.93 5.15 -7.98
N ASP A 226 21.59 5.15 -9.26
CA ASP A 226 21.62 6.30 -10.16
C ASP A 226 20.23 6.84 -10.46
N LEU A 227 19.17 6.07 -10.10
CA LEU A 227 17.78 6.48 -10.14
C LEU A 227 17.02 5.94 -8.92
N PHE A 228 16.36 6.84 -8.18
CA PHE A 228 15.51 6.51 -7.03
C PHE A 228 14.05 6.86 -7.31
N LEU A 229 13.14 5.88 -7.22
CA LEU A 229 11.72 6.07 -7.43
C LEU A 229 10.98 5.98 -6.08
N ALA A 230 10.35 7.06 -5.63
CA ALA A 230 9.50 7.09 -4.43
C ALA A 230 8.02 7.06 -4.85
N LEU A 231 7.32 5.95 -4.57
CA LEU A 231 6.00 5.65 -5.12
C LEU A 231 4.97 5.40 -4.00
N GLY A 232 3.91 6.21 -3.95
CA GLY A 232 2.81 6.03 -3.01
C GLY A 232 3.20 6.19 -1.54
N THR A 233 4.14 7.05 -1.25
CA THR A 233 4.62 7.32 0.11
C THR A 233 4.66 8.80 0.41
N SER A 234 4.19 9.19 1.60
CA SER A 234 4.24 10.57 2.08
C SER A 234 5.66 11.04 2.47
N LEU A 235 6.62 10.10 2.59
CA LEU A 235 8.01 10.37 2.99
C LEU A 235 8.12 11.09 4.35
N THR A 236 7.28 10.70 5.32
CA THR A 236 7.23 11.31 6.67
C THR A 236 7.69 10.38 7.78
N VAL A 237 7.86 9.07 7.51
CA VAL A 237 8.21 8.07 8.54
C VAL A 237 9.72 7.79 8.52
N TYR A 238 10.41 8.30 9.52
CA TYR A 238 11.85 8.09 9.69
C TYR A 238 12.17 6.75 10.39
N PRO A 239 13.32 6.13 10.05
CA PRO A 239 14.42 6.65 9.20
C PRO A 239 14.21 6.46 7.69
N VAL A 240 13.20 5.73 7.24
CA VAL A 240 12.97 5.36 5.82
C VAL A 240 12.76 6.60 4.94
N ALA A 241 12.11 7.63 5.48
CA ALA A 241 11.89 8.92 4.78
C ALA A 241 13.18 9.65 4.38
N ALA A 242 14.34 9.29 4.95
CA ALA A 242 15.63 9.86 4.57
C ALA A 242 16.27 9.20 3.34
N LEU A 243 15.80 8.05 2.89
CA LEU A 243 16.41 7.32 1.77
C LEU A 243 16.48 8.12 0.46
N PRO A 244 15.44 8.89 0.04
CA PRO A 244 15.53 9.74 -1.14
C PRO A 244 16.65 10.79 -1.02
N GLU A 245 16.82 11.40 0.16
CA GLU A 245 17.89 12.38 0.39
C GLU A 245 19.29 11.74 0.29
N ILE A 246 19.43 10.52 0.83
CA ILE A 246 20.69 9.75 0.71
C ILE A 246 21.00 9.48 -0.76
N ALA A 247 20.02 9.07 -1.56
CA ALA A 247 20.17 8.81 -2.98
C ALA A 247 20.59 10.07 -3.74
N VAL A 248 19.88 11.19 -3.55
CA VAL A 248 20.19 12.47 -4.21
C VAL A 248 21.59 12.97 -3.83
N ARG A 249 21.98 12.89 -2.56
CA ARG A 249 23.33 13.26 -2.11
C ARG A 249 24.42 12.36 -2.70
N SER A 250 24.07 11.15 -3.10
CA SER A 250 24.99 10.22 -3.78
C SER A 250 24.99 10.40 -5.31
N GLY A 251 24.24 11.37 -5.84
CA GLY A 251 24.20 11.71 -7.26
C GLY A 251 23.08 11.06 -8.06
N ALA A 252 22.17 10.35 -7.42
CA ALA A 252 21.01 9.76 -8.09
C ALA A 252 19.98 10.82 -8.50
N LYS A 253 19.28 10.57 -9.60
CA LYS A 253 18.05 11.27 -9.94
C LYS A 253 16.92 10.76 -9.06
N LEU A 254 15.98 11.67 -8.73
CA LEU A 254 14.82 11.36 -7.89
C LEU A 254 13.52 11.53 -8.68
N VAL A 255 12.67 10.52 -8.65
CA VAL A 255 11.30 10.56 -9.15
C VAL A 255 10.35 10.37 -7.98
N VAL A 256 9.36 11.24 -7.84
CA VAL A 256 8.30 11.12 -6.84
C VAL A 256 6.96 10.96 -7.55
N ALA A 257 6.24 9.87 -7.23
CA ALA A 257 4.86 9.70 -7.65
C ALA A 257 3.98 9.36 -6.43
N ASN A 258 3.18 10.32 -6.00
CA ASN A 258 2.30 10.18 -4.83
C ASN A 258 1.06 11.06 -5.02
N GLY A 259 -0.11 10.58 -4.59
CA GLY A 259 -1.38 11.31 -4.77
C GLY A 259 -1.41 12.69 -4.10
N GLU A 260 -0.65 12.87 -3.03
CA GLU A 260 -0.49 14.12 -2.31
C GLU A 260 0.93 14.64 -2.44
N ARG A 261 1.12 15.94 -2.23
CA ARG A 261 2.44 16.56 -2.22
C ARG A 261 3.30 16.01 -1.10
N THR A 262 4.60 15.90 -1.38
CA THR A 262 5.62 15.49 -0.41
C THR A 262 6.65 16.60 -0.19
N ALA A 263 7.41 16.50 0.89
CA ALA A 263 8.52 17.43 1.14
C ALA A 263 9.64 17.35 0.08
N TYR A 264 9.66 16.29 -0.72
CA TYR A 264 10.68 16.04 -1.75
C TYR A 264 10.28 16.50 -3.15
N ASP A 265 9.04 16.93 -3.37
CA ASP A 265 8.57 17.37 -4.70
C ASP A 265 9.45 18.45 -5.32
N SER A 266 9.95 19.40 -4.52
CA SER A 266 10.81 20.49 -5.01
C SER A 266 12.24 20.04 -5.34
N ALA A 267 12.68 18.90 -4.82
CA ALA A 267 14.00 18.35 -5.03
C ALA A 267 14.02 17.22 -6.07
N ALA A 268 12.85 16.75 -6.49
CA ALA A 268 12.72 15.67 -7.46
C ALA A 268 12.93 16.17 -8.90
N ASP A 269 13.58 15.35 -9.73
CA ASP A 269 13.71 15.58 -11.17
C ASP A 269 12.37 15.46 -11.89
N GLU A 270 11.51 14.55 -11.42
CA GLU A 270 10.17 14.31 -11.96
C GLU A 270 9.17 14.09 -10.85
N VAL A 271 7.97 14.68 -10.96
CA VAL A 271 6.87 14.56 -9.99
C VAL A 271 5.56 14.28 -10.71
N SER A 272 4.77 13.33 -10.17
CA SER A 272 3.38 13.11 -10.59
C SER A 272 2.48 12.85 -9.37
N HIS A 273 1.25 13.38 -9.45
CA HIS A 273 0.18 13.12 -8.47
C HIS A 273 -0.96 12.27 -9.05
N ALA A 274 -0.70 11.61 -10.19
CA ALA A 274 -1.64 10.70 -10.82
C ALA A 274 -1.79 9.39 -10.04
N ARG A 275 -2.87 8.66 -10.35
CA ARG A 275 -3.10 7.31 -9.81
C ARG A 275 -1.98 6.38 -10.25
N LEU A 276 -1.44 5.61 -9.29
CA LEU A 276 -0.23 4.81 -9.49
C LEU A 276 -0.43 3.61 -10.41
N GLY A 277 -1.57 2.95 -10.35
CA GLY A 277 -1.83 1.76 -11.18
C GLY A 277 -1.70 2.05 -12.69
N PRO A 278 -2.49 2.98 -13.24
CA PRO A 278 -2.38 3.40 -14.64
C PRO A 278 -1.00 3.99 -14.98
N LEU A 279 -0.45 4.84 -14.11
CA LEU A 279 0.82 5.51 -14.32
C LEU A 279 1.98 4.51 -14.46
N LEU A 280 2.11 3.59 -13.52
CA LEU A 280 3.16 2.56 -13.52
C LEU A 280 2.98 1.55 -14.66
N SER A 281 1.72 1.22 -15.00
CA SER A 281 1.42 0.38 -16.15
C SER A 281 1.92 1.01 -17.46
N ALA A 282 1.65 2.30 -17.67
CA ALA A 282 2.12 3.04 -18.85
C ALA A 282 3.66 3.15 -18.88
N ILE A 283 4.30 3.43 -17.73
CA ILE A 283 5.77 3.46 -17.62
C ILE A 283 6.36 2.10 -18.01
N ALA A 284 5.82 0.99 -17.46
CA ALA A 284 6.31 -0.34 -17.76
C ALA A 284 6.17 -0.69 -19.26
N SER A 285 5.02 -0.36 -19.85
CA SER A 285 4.81 -0.56 -21.31
C SER A 285 5.79 0.27 -22.13
N ALA A 286 6.03 1.53 -21.76
CA ALA A 286 6.99 2.40 -22.46
C ALA A 286 8.44 1.91 -22.33
N VAL A 287 8.84 1.36 -21.17
CA VAL A 287 10.19 0.81 -20.94
C VAL A 287 10.40 -0.47 -21.74
N LEU A 288 9.41 -1.38 -21.71
CA LEU A 288 9.51 -2.72 -22.28
C LEU A 288 9.19 -2.77 -23.78
N GLY A 289 8.68 -1.68 -24.35
CA GLY A 289 8.34 -1.61 -25.78
C GLY A 289 7.06 -2.35 -26.15
N ASP A 290 6.18 -2.62 -25.18
CA ASP A 290 4.88 -3.20 -25.47
C ASP A 290 4.03 -2.13 -26.20
N ALA A 291 3.58 -2.44 -27.42
CA ALA A 291 2.56 -1.63 -28.07
C ALA A 291 1.30 -1.66 -27.18
N ASP A 292 0.82 -0.49 -26.79
CA ASP A 292 -0.42 -0.35 -26.04
C ASP A 292 -1.49 -1.21 -26.69
N GLY A 293 -2.10 -2.11 -25.91
CA GLY A 293 -3.18 -2.99 -26.35
C GLY A 293 -4.47 -2.23 -26.65
N VAL A 294 -4.42 -1.34 -27.62
CA VAL A 294 -5.59 -0.83 -28.32
C VAL A 294 -5.95 -1.85 -29.40
N SER A 295 -6.69 -2.89 -29.00
CA SER A 295 -7.41 -3.71 -29.94
C SER A 295 -8.49 -2.84 -30.60
N HIS A 296 -8.12 -2.14 -31.67
CA HIS A 296 -9.09 -1.73 -32.66
C HIS A 296 -9.71 -3.00 -33.22
N GLY A 297 -10.99 -3.22 -32.92
CA GLY A 297 -11.77 -4.26 -33.56
C GLY A 297 -11.60 -4.15 -35.06
N ARG A 298 -10.91 -5.11 -35.64
CA ARG A 298 -11.00 -5.33 -37.09
C ARG A 298 -12.44 -5.78 -37.35
N GLU A 299 -13.26 -4.86 -37.84
CA GLU A 299 -14.45 -5.21 -38.57
C GLU A 299 -14.03 -6.12 -39.75
N GLU A 300 -14.30 -7.40 -39.60
CA GLU A 300 -14.28 -8.31 -40.75
C GLU A 300 -15.38 -7.88 -41.71
N LEU A 301 -14.98 -7.15 -42.74
CA LEU A 301 -15.79 -6.98 -43.92
C LEU A 301 -16.01 -8.37 -44.55
N SER A 302 -17.12 -8.98 -44.21
CA SER A 302 -17.64 -10.17 -44.86
C SER A 302 -17.96 -9.82 -46.32
N VAL A 303 -17.08 -10.20 -47.22
CA VAL A 303 -17.35 -10.24 -48.67
C VAL A 303 -18.26 -11.43 -48.90
N ARG A 304 -19.52 -11.18 -49.26
CA ARG A 304 -20.43 -12.21 -49.79
C ARG A 304 -20.01 -12.54 -51.22
N PRO A 305 -19.86 -13.81 -51.60
CA PRO A 305 -19.72 -14.16 -52.97
C PRO A 305 -21.09 -14.06 -53.66
N GLY A 306 -21.18 -13.20 -54.67
CA GLY A 306 -22.32 -13.13 -55.59
C GLY A 306 -22.30 -14.30 -56.53
N SER A 307 -23.47 -14.81 -56.75
CA SER A 307 -23.92 -15.82 -57.73
C SER A 307 -23.40 -15.66 -59.12
#